data_0ae5a57dddf11d4d3c196e0b61249918
#
_entry.id   0ae5a57dddf11d4d3c196e0b61249918
#
_cell.length_a   1.000
_cell.length_b   1.000
_cell.length_c   1.000
_cell.angle_alpha   90.00
_cell.angle_beta   90.00
_cell.angle_gamma   90.00
#
_symmetry.space_group_name_H-M   'P 1'
#
loop_
_entity.id
_entity.type
_entity.pdbx_description
1 polymer ?
#
loop_
_entity_poly.entity_id
_entity_poly.type
_entity_poly.pdbx_seq_one_letter_code
_entity_poly.pdbx_strand_id
1 'polypeptide(L)'
;KKLSAKHILRITGDCPLIDPRLVDKILKIYKENNFDYVSNIQRRSFPDGMDIEVFSFKKLQEANKILISKSDREHVTKYFLRSDKIKKYNFFQRKDYSNIRITLDTKYDFQLIDKIFNNFNNFYFSLDDIIEFYHKNTLLFDRYKKLSEQINFQKLDKGQQIWQEAKNFIAGGNMLFSKR
;
A
#
# COMPACT_ATOMS: atom_id res chain seq x y z
N LYS A 1 7.95 -6.07 23.53
CA LYS A 1 6.62 -5.94 24.19
C LYS A 1 5.62 -6.66 23.33
N LYS A 2 4.99 -7.75 23.81
CA LYS A 2 3.93 -8.45 23.06
C LYS A 2 2.70 -7.56 23.03
N LEU A 3 2.25 -7.19 21.83
CA LEU A 3 1.00 -6.46 21.62
C LEU A 3 -0.16 -7.47 21.67
N SER A 4 -1.20 -7.17 22.47
CA SER A 4 -2.43 -7.98 22.53
C SER A 4 -3.42 -7.57 21.43
N ALA A 5 -2.95 -7.42 20.20
CA ALA A 5 -3.78 -7.01 19.09
C ALA A 5 -4.72 -8.16 18.65
N LYS A 6 -6.02 -7.88 18.54
CA LYS A 6 -7.02 -8.81 18.00
C LYS A 6 -7.20 -8.64 16.50
N HIS A 7 -7.06 -7.43 16.01
CA HIS A 7 -7.25 -7.05 14.61
C HIS A 7 -6.00 -6.33 14.11
N ILE A 8 -5.70 -6.50 12.85
CA ILE A 8 -4.53 -5.92 12.18
C ILE A 8 -5.03 -5.12 11.00
N LEU A 9 -4.63 -3.87 10.94
CA LEU A 9 -4.68 -3.03 9.75
C LEU A 9 -3.28 -3.01 9.15
N ARG A 10 -3.16 -3.38 7.87
CA ARG A 10 -1.91 -3.34 7.12
C ARG A 10 -1.96 -2.26 6.06
N ILE A 11 -1.04 -1.34 6.16
CA ILE A 11 -0.71 -0.36 5.12
C ILE A 11 0.79 -0.53 4.86
N THR A 12 1.21 -0.50 3.60
CA THR A 12 2.62 -0.59 3.25
C THR A 12 3.29 0.78 3.33
N GLY A 13 4.58 0.80 3.66
CA GLY A 13 5.31 2.04 3.90
C GLY A 13 5.59 2.88 2.65
N ASP A 14 5.30 2.35 1.49
CA ASP A 14 5.35 2.99 0.18
C ASP A 14 4.05 3.72 -0.21
N CYS A 15 3.07 3.80 0.71
CA CYS A 15 1.78 4.46 0.53
C CYS A 15 1.67 5.77 1.35
N PRO A 16 2.50 6.80 1.12
CA PRO A 16 2.56 7.99 1.96
C PRO A 16 1.32 8.90 1.86
N LEU A 17 0.50 8.72 0.83
CA LEU A 17 -0.68 9.52 0.54
C LEU A 17 -1.99 8.83 0.94
N ILE A 18 -1.94 7.83 1.81
CA ILE A 18 -3.11 7.08 2.23
C ILE A 18 -4.19 7.99 2.84
N ASP A 19 -5.44 7.89 2.37
CA ASP A 19 -6.56 8.68 2.92
C ASP A 19 -7.10 8.01 4.20
N PRO A 20 -7.03 8.68 5.38
CA PRO A 20 -7.55 8.15 6.63
C PRO A 20 -9.06 7.82 6.58
N ARG A 21 -9.83 8.56 5.77
CA ARG A 21 -11.27 8.29 5.61
C ARG A 21 -11.54 6.99 4.86
N LEU A 22 -10.67 6.62 3.92
CA LEU A 22 -10.72 5.32 3.25
C LEU A 22 -10.39 4.20 4.25
N VAL A 23 -9.39 4.42 5.11
CA VAL A 23 -9.05 3.51 6.20
C VAL A 23 -10.25 3.28 7.11
N ASP A 24 -10.91 4.35 7.56
CA ASP A 24 -12.08 4.26 8.44
C ASP A 24 -13.24 3.51 7.78
N LYS A 25 -13.50 3.74 6.50
CA LYS A 25 -14.55 3.01 5.74
C LYS A 25 -14.26 1.49 5.72
N ILE A 26 -13.04 1.10 5.41
CA ILE A 26 -12.65 -0.32 5.34
C ILE A 26 -12.68 -0.95 6.73
N LEU A 27 -12.23 -0.26 7.77
CA LEU A 27 -12.32 -0.71 9.15
C LEU A 27 -13.77 -0.89 9.61
N LYS A 28 -14.66 0.02 9.23
CA LYS A 28 -16.09 -0.06 9.54
C LYS A 28 -16.70 -1.30 8.90
N ILE A 29 -16.47 -1.52 7.60
CA ILE A 29 -16.96 -2.71 6.88
C ILE A 29 -16.46 -3.99 7.57
N TYR A 30 -15.18 -4.04 7.94
CA TYR A 30 -14.60 -5.19 8.62
C TYR A 30 -15.24 -5.47 9.98
N LYS A 31 -15.54 -4.44 10.78
CA LYS A 31 -16.12 -4.56 12.12
C LYS A 31 -17.60 -4.91 12.10
N GLU A 32 -18.36 -4.36 11.16
CA GLU A 32 -19.82 -4.53 11.08
C GLU A 32 -20.23 -5.84 10.39
N ASN A 33 -19.33 -6.44 9.62
CA ASN A 33 -19.61 -7.66 8.88
C ASN A 33 -18.60 -8.74 9.28
N ASN A 34 -19.06 -9.93 9.56
CA ASN A 34 -18.21 -11.03 10.02
C ASN A 34 -17.29 -11.57 8.90
N PHE A 35 -16.37 -10.71 8.39
CA PHE A 35 -15.33 -11.08 7.44
C PHE A 35 -14.03 -11.44 8.15
N ASP A 36 -13.30 -12.39 7.58
CA ASP A 36 -11.94 -12.75 8.04
C ASP A 36 -10.87 -11.78 7.49
N TYR A 37 -11.14 -11.25 6.29
CA TYR A 37 -10.24 -10.37 5.55
C TYR A 37 -11.05 -9.36 4.72
N VAL A 38 -10.70 -8.09 4.83
CA VAL A 38 -11.25 -7.00 4.00
C VAL A 38 -10.09 -6.22 3.40
N SER A 39 -10.16 -5.93 2.11
CA SER A 39 -9.15 -5.13 1.41
C SER A 39 -9.75 -4.36 0.24
N ASN A 40 -8.96 -3.50 -0.39
CA ASN A 40 -9.29 -2.83 -1.65
C ASN A 40 -8.35 -3.23 -2.80
N ILE A 41 -7.59 -4.33 -2.65
CA ILE A 41 -6.49 -4.70 -3.57
C ILE A 41 -6.82 -5.83 -4.53
N GLN A 42 -7.86 -6.66 -4.28
CA GLN A 42 -8.19 -7.81 -5.13
C GLN A 42 -8.73 -7.38 -6.50
N ARG A 43 -9.75 -6.53 -6.48
CA ARG A 43 -10.26 -5.82 -7.64
C ARG A 43 -9.91 -4.36 -7.46
N ARG A 44 -8.83 -3.94 -8.09
CA ARG A 44 -8.35 -2.57 -7.96
C ARG A 44 -9.33 -1.59 -8.59
N SER A 45 -9.60 -0.51 -7.89
CA SER A 45 -10.37 0.65 -8.37
C SER A 45 -9.88 1.95 -7.74
N PHE A 46 -9.00 1.85 -6.74
CA PHE A 46 -8.32 2.97 -6.10
C PHE A 46 -6.94 3.18 -6.73
N PRO A 47 -6.36 4.39 -6.63
CA PRO A 47 -4.97 4.62 -7.02
C PRO A 47 -4.01 3.62 -6.39
N ASP A 48 -2.99 3.22 -7.14
CA ASP A 48 -1.88 2.42 -6.64
C ASP A 48 -1.06 3.26 -5.63
N GLY A 49 -1.03 2.83 -4.37
CA GLY A 49 -0.59 3.60 -3.21
C GLY A 49 -1.70 3.94 -2.21
N MET A 50 -2.94 3.43 -2.45
CA MET A 50 -4.07 3.48 -1.50
C MET A 50 -4.43 2.08 -0.97
N ASP A 51 -3.46 1.18 -0.88
CA ASP A 51 -3.67 -0.22 -0.52
C ASP A 51 -3.90 -0.39 0.97
N ILE A 52 -5.05 -0.99 1.34
CA ILE A 52 -5.47 -1.22 2.72
C ILE A 52 -5.93 -2.65 2.86
N GLU A 53 -5.47 -3.31 3.90
CA GLU A 53 -5.87 -4.69 4.25
C GLU A 53 -6.18 -4.76 5.75
N VAL A 54 -7.30 -5.41 6.10
CA VAL A 54 -7.72 -5.63 7.49
C VAL A 54 -8.03 -7.11 7.71
N PHE A 55 -7.49 -7.67 8.77
CA PHE A 55 -7.70 -9.08 9.13
C PHE A 55 -7.50 -9.33 10.63
N SER A 56 -7.94 -10.50 11.12
CA SER A 56 -7.73 -10.86 12.52
C SER A 56 -6.34 -11.43 12.77
N PHE A 57 -5.80 -11.17 13.96
CA PHE A 57 -4.55 -11.79 14.40
C PHE A 57 -4.64 -13.33 14.42
N LYS A 58 -5.80 -13.87 14.79
CA LYS A 58 -6.07 -15.32 14.76
C LYS A 58 -5.85 -15.89 13.35
N LYS A 59 -6.40 -15.22 12.31
CA LYS A 59 -6.22 -15.67 10.92
C LYS A 59 -4.78 -15.56 10.44
N LEU A 60 -4.05 -14.54 10.88
CA LEU A 60 -2.62 -14.45 10.60
C LEU A 60 -1.84 -15.61 11.25
N GLN A 61 -2.17 -16.00 12.48
CA GLN A 61 -1.56 -17.17 13.12
C GLN A 61 -1.89 -18.48 12.40
N GLU A 62 -3.14 -18.66 11.94
CA GLU A 62 -3.53 -19.80 11.12
C GLU A 62 -2.73 -19.85 9.80
N ALA A 63 -2.61 -18.71 9.10
CA ALA A 63 -1.80 -18.59 7.90
C ALA A 63 -0.33 -18.95 8.15
N ASN A 64 0.27 -18.46 9.23
CA ASN A 64 1.68 -18.73 9.55
C ASN A 64 1.99 -20.21 9.79
N LYS A 65 1.02 -21.01 10.25
CA LYS A 65 1.17 -22.46 10.43
C LYS A 65 1.17 -23.23 9.11
N ILE A 66 0.52 -22.68 8.08
CA ILE A 66 0.31 -23.34 6.77
C ILE A 66 1.36 -22.88 5.77
N LEU A 67 1.86 -21.65 5.89
CA LEU A 67 2.79 -21.04 4.94
C LEU A 67 4.22 -21.57 5.12
N ILE A 68 4.65 -22.40 4.17
CA ILE A 68 5.96 -23.04 4.19
C ILE A 68 6.98 -22.25 3.32
N SER A 69 6.52 -21.62 2.24
CA SER A 69 7.42 -20.97 1.30
C SER A 69 7.94 -19.60 1.78
N LYS A 70 9.19 -19.27 1.44
CA LYS A 70 9.80 -17.97 1.74
C LYS A 70 9.00 -16.82 1.08
N SER A 71 8.52 -17.01 -0.13
CA SER A 71 7.71 -16.03 -0.87
C SER A 71 6.37 -15.74 -0.20
N ASP A 72 5.70 -16.76 0.36
CA ASP A 72 4.44 -16.55 1.07
C ASP A 72 4.64 -15.81 2.39
N ARG A 73 5.78 -16.01 3.05
CA ARG A 73 6.16 -15.28 4.27
C ARG A 73 6.53 -13.83 3.99
N GLU A 74 7.12 -13.54 2.86
CA GLU A 74 7.43 -12.18 2.42
C GLU A 74 6.16 -11.39 2.08
N HIS A 75 5.19 -12.05 1.45
CA HIS A 75 3.90 -11.45 1.10
C HIS A 75 2.80 -11.96 2.03
N VAL A 76 2.83 -11.50 3.25
CA VAL A 76 2.00 -11.91 4.41
C VAL A 76 0.54 -12.23 4.07
N THR A 77 -0.05 -11.53 3.10
CA THR A 77 -1.49 -11.58 2.80
C THR A 77 -1.86 -12.44 1.59
N LYS A 78 -0.88 -13.00 0.86
CA LYS A 78 -1.15 -13.92 -0.28
C LYS A 78 -2.04 -15.10 0.09
N TYR A 79 -1.90 -15.62 1.31
CA TYR A 79 -2.75 -16.71 1.80
C TYR A 79 -4.22 -16.29 1.84
N PHE A 80 -4.53 -15.10 2.36
CA PHE A 80 -5.91 -14.61 2.45
C PHE A 80 -6.54 -14.45 1.07
N LEU A 81 -5.74 -14.00 0.10
CA LEU A 81 -6.22 -13.80 -1.27
C LEU A 81 -6.57 -15.12 -1.98
N ARG A 82 -5.78 -16.18 -1.75
CA ARG A 82 -5.90 -17.47 -2.46
C ARG A 82 -6.85 -18.46 -1.78
N SER A 83 -7.00 -18.39 -0.46
CA SER A 83 -7.72 -19.40 0.31
C SER A 83 -9.23 -19.23 0.20
N ASP A 84 -9.94 -20.28 -0.19
CA ASP A 84 -11.42 -20.34 -0.19
C ASP A 84 -12.00 -20.50 1.23
N LYS A 85 -11.16 -20.83 2.21
CA LYS A 85 -11.55 -20.94 3.63
C LYS A 85 -11.64 -19.59 4.34
N ILE A 86 -11.26 -18.50 3.67
CA ILE A 86 -11.27 -17.14 4.20
C ILE A 86 -12.49 -16.40 3.68
N LYS A 87 -13.35 -15.96 4.60
CA LYS A 87 -14.48 -15.09 4.26
C LYS A 87 -13.96 -13.70 3.99
N LYS A 88 -13.81 -13.35 2.72
CA LYS A 88 -13.18 -12.13 2.25
C LYS A 88 -14.15 -11.17 1.58
N TYR A 89 -13.86 -9.89 1.69
CA TYR A 89 -14.57 -8.82 1.00
C TYR A 89 -13.59 -7.85 0.37
N ASN A 90 -13.85 -7.48 -0.88
CA ASN A 90 -13.09 -6.44 -1.57
C ASN A 90 -13.91 -5.16 -1.65
N PHE A 91 -13.44 -4.11 -0.98
CA PHE A 91 -14.01 -2.79 -1.11
C PHE A 91 -13.54 -2.15 -2.40
N PHE A 92 -14.45 -1.69 -3.21
CA PHE A 92 -14.14 -1.03 -4.48
C PHE A 92 -15.06 0.19 -4.69
N GLN A 93 -14.61 1.14 -5.47
CA GLN A 93 -15.41 2.27 -5.89
C GLN A 93 -15.91 2.09 -7.33
N ARG A 94 -17.00 2.82 -7.68
CA ARG A 94 -17.68 2.66 -8.97
C ARG A 94 -16.79 3.09 -10.15
N LYS A 95 -16.04 4.19 -9.97
CA LYS A 95 -15.10 4.70 -10.97
C LYS A 95 -13.73 4.14 -10.71
N ASP A 96 -13.08 3.63 -11.75
CA ASP A 96 -11.75 3.02 -11.67
C ASP A 96 -10.66 4.10 -11.82
N TYR A 97 -9.79 4.18 -10.81
CA TYR A 97 -8.61 5.05 -10.76
C TYR A 97 -7.31 4.26 -10.54
N SER A 98 -7.36 2.94 -10.76
CA SER A 98 -6.19 2.07 -10.56
C SER A 98 -5.02 2.36 -11.50
N ASN A 99 -5.24 3.15 -12.55
CA ASN A 99 -4.18 3.64 -13.43
C ASN A 99 -3.33 4.76 -12.82
N ILE A 100 -3.83 5.44 -11.77
CA ILE A 100 -3.08 6.47 -11.05
C ILE A 100 -2.09 5.80 -10.12
N ARG A 101 -0.79 6.12 -10.27
CA ARG A 101 0.28 5.61 -9.42
C ARG A 101 0.78 6.73 -8.50
N ILE A 102 0.70 6.48 -7.19
CA ILE A 102 1.15 7.38 -6.10
C ILE A 102 1.91 6.60 -5.02
N THR A 103 2.52 5.48 -5.37
CA THR A 103 3.45 4.73 -4.51
C THR A 103 4.84 5.38 -4.50
N LEU A 104 5.63 5.12 -3.47
CA LEU A 104 6.98 5.65 -3.28
C LEU A 104 8.03 4.54 -3.39
N ASP A 105 8.43 4.17 -4.60
CA ASP A 105 9.44 3.14 -4.86
C ASP A 105 10.73 3.70 -5.47
N THR A 106 10.64 4.85 -6.15
CA THR A 106 11.74 5.45 -6.89
C THR A 106 11.90 6.94 -6.55
N LYS A 107 13.05 7.53 -6.92
CA LYS A 107 13.25 8.98 -6.80
C LYS A 107 12.22 9.80 -7.61
N TYR A 108 11.67 9.25 -8.67
CA TYR A 108 10.68 9.95 -9.48
C TYR A 108 9.29 9.89 -8.85
N ASP A 109 8.96 8.78 -8.18
CA ASP A 109 7.77 8.71 -7.34
C ASP A 109 7.85 9.74 -6.21
N PHE A 110 9.02 9.87 -5.56
CA PHE A 110 9.26 10.91 -4.54
C PHE A 110 9.00 12.31 -5.09
N GLN A 111 9.54 12.63 -6.28
CA GLN A 111 9.33 13.95 -6.90
C GLN A 111 7.87 14.24 -7.24
N LEU A 112 7.10 13.23 -7.66
CA LEU A 112 5.67 13.38 -7.90
C LEU A 112 4.93 13.62 -6.58
N ILE A 113 5.21 12.82 -5.56
CA ILE A 113 4.59 12.91 -4.24
C ILE A 113 4.91 14.28 -3.60
N ASP A 114 6.14 14.74 -3.68
CA ASP A 114 6.53 16.08 -3.23
C ASP A 114 5.74 17.18 -3.91
N LYS A 115 5.51 17.09 -5.23
CA LYS A 115 4.65 18.04 -5.95
C LYS A 115 3.19 17.99 -5.50
N ILE A 116 2.67 16.81 -5.18
CA ILE A 116 1.32 16.66 -4.63
C ILE A 116 1.24 17.36 -3.28
N PHE A 117 2.18 17.09 -2.35
CA PHE A 117 2.22 17.75 -1.05
C PHE A 117 2.35 19.27 -1.15
N ASN A 118 3.20 19.77 -2.04
CA ASN A 118 3.41 21.21 -2.22
C ASN A 118 2.21 21.91 -2.87
N ASN A 119 1.35 21.20 -3.59
CA ASN A 119 0.10 21.75 -4.14
C ASN A 119 -0.96 21.98 -3.06
N PHE A 120 -0.97 21.14 -2.04
CA PHE A 120 -1.90 21.26 -0.93
C PHE A 120 -1.18 21.92 0.24
N ASN A 121 -1.39 23.18 0.54
CA ASN A 121 -0.73 23.94 1.62
C ASN A 121 -0.91 23.34 3.03
N ASN A 122 -1.38 22.12 3.14
CA ASN A 122 -1.54 21.36 4.38
C ASN A 122 -1.41 19.85 4.10
N PHE A 123 -1.26 19.06 5.17
CA PHE A 123 -1.19 17.59 5.08
C PHE A 123 -2.57 16.90 5.12
N TYR A 124 -3.67 17.67 5.11
CA TYR A 124 -5.04 17.17 5.24
C TYR A 124 -5.79 17.27 3.90
N PHE A 125 -5.34 16.50 2.94
CA PHE A 125 -6.03 16.34 1.66
C PHE A 125 -6.63 14.93 1.54
N SER A 126 -7.63 14.80 0.70
CA SER A 126 -8.38 13.57 0.50
C SER A 126 -7.97 12.83 -0.75
N LEU A 127 -8.46 11.61 -0.89
CA LEU A 127 -8.42 10.89 -2.16
C LEU A 127 -9.07 11.70 -3.29
N ASP A 128 -10.20 12.37 -3.02
CA ASP A 128 -10.90 13.18 -4.03
C ASP A 128 -10.04 14.38 -4.46
N ASP A 129 -9.33 15.03 -3.53
CA ASP A 129 -8.39 16.11 -3.83
C ASP A 129 -7.23 15.62 -4.71
N ILE A 130 -6.70 14.41 -4.44
CA ILE A 130 -5.65 13.78 -5.27
C ILE A 130 -6.18 13.47 -6.67
N ILE A 131 -7.40 12.97 -6.78
CA ILE A 131 -8.03 12.66 -8.06
C ILE A 131 -8.26 13.95 -8.86
N GLU A 132 -8.71 15.03 -8.22
CA GLU A 132 -8.87 16.32 -8.87
C GLU A 132 -7.52 16.89 -9.35
N PHE A 133 -6.48 16.79 -8.52
CA PHE A 133 -5.12 17.17 -8.93
C PHE A 133 -4.61 16.34 -10.11
N TYR A 134 -4.86 15.02 -10.11
CA TYR A 134 -4.54 14.15 -11.23
C TYR A 134 -5.22 14.62 -12.53
N HIS A 135 -6.53 14.91 -12.50
CA HIS A 135 -7.25 15.34 -13.69
C HIS A 135 -6.72 16.66 -14.26
N LYS A 136 -6.24 17.56 -13.41
CA LYS A 136 -5.61 18.82 -13.83
C LYS A 136 -4.17 18.64 -14.34
N ASN A 137 -3.52 17.51 -14.00
CA ASN A 137 -2.08 17.31 -14.22
C ASN A 137 -1.75 15.93 -14.82
N THR A 138 -2.58 15.38 -15.70
CA THR A 138 -2.42 14.02 -16.26
C THR A 138 -1.04 13.80 -16.89
N LEU A 139 -0.55 14.76 -17.68
CA LEU A 139 0.77 14.68 -18.31
C LEU A 139 1.93 14.61 -17.29
N LEU A 140 1.76 15.23 -16.12
CA LEU A 140 2.73 15.15 -15.04
C LEU A 140 2.81 13.71 -14.51
N PHE A 141 1.68 13.09 -14.21
CA PHE A 141 1.61 11.71 -13.72
C PHE A 141 2.17 10.72 -14.75
N ASP A 142 1.80 10.85 -16.02
CA ASP A 142 2.29 9.99 -17.09
C ASP A 142 3.82 10.09 -17.24
N ARG A 143 4.35 11.31 -17.17
CA ARG A 143 5.81 11.54 -17.21
C ARG A 143 6.52 10.83 -16.08
N TYR A 144 6.09 11.02 -14.83
CA TYR A 144 6.74 10.41 -13.67
C TYR A 144 6.59 8.89 -13.64
N LYS A 145 5.43 8.37 -14.03
CA LYS A 145 5.20 6.94 -14.19
C LYS A 145 6.21 6.31 -15.18
N LYS A 146 6.35 6.88 -16.38
CA LYS A 146 7.34 6.42 -17.38
C LYS A 146 8.76 6.45 -16.85
N LEU A 147 9.16 7.51 -16.15
CA LEU A 147 10.48 7.64 -15.56
C LEU A 147 10.74 6.58 -14.46
N SER A 148 9.74 6.29 -13.62
CA SER A 148 9.82 5.25 -12.60
C SER A 148 9.94 3.86 -13.21
N GLU A 149 9.17 3.57 -14.26
CA GLU A 149 9.24 2.30 -15.00
C GLU A 149 10.61 2.08 -15.63
N GLN A 150 11.24 3.10 -16.23
CA GLN A 150 12.58 3.02 -16.82
C GLN A 150 13.65 2.66 -15.79
N ILE A 151 13.57 3.20 -14.56
CA ILE A 151 14.51 2.83 -13.49
C ILE A 151 14.35 1.36 -13.08
N ASN A 152 13.13 0.87 -12.99
CA ASN A 152 12.87 -0.51 -12.60
C ASN A 152 13.44 -1.51 -13.62
N PHE A 153 13.44 -1.16 -14.91
CA PHE A 153 14.11 -1.94 -15.94
C PHE A 153 15.64 -1.95 -15.83
N GLN A 154 16.25 -0.86 -15.36
CA GLN A 154 17.71 -0.74 -15.24
C GLN A 154 18.27 -1.30 -13.92
N LYS A 155 17.42 -1.65 -12.95
CA LYS A 155 17.77 -1.87 -11.53
C LYS A 155 17.86 -3.30 -11.06
N LEU A 156 18.20 -4.28 -11.89
CA LEU A 156 18.48 -5.62 -11.36
C LEU A 156 19.72 -5.69 -10.42
N ASP A 157 20.60 -4.65 -10.40
CA ASP A 157 21.83 -4.63 -9.59
C ASP A 157 21.98 -3.47 -8.57
N LYS A 158 21.12 -2.47 -8.56
CA LYS A 158 21.27 -1.27 -7.70
C LYS A 158 20.45 -1.24 -6.42
N GLY A 159 19.68 -2.27 -6.12
CA GLY A 159 18.86 -2.33 -4.90
C GLY A 159 19.65 -2.20 -3.60
N GLN A 160 20.89 -2.69 -3.57
CA GLN A 160 21.76 -2.57 -2.40
C GLN A 160 22.28 -1.15 -2.16
N GLN A 161 22.54 -0.36 -3.22
CA GLN A 161 23.02 1.02 -3.07
C GLN A 161 21.92 1.92 -2.51
N ILE A 162 20.68 1.78 -3.04
CA ILE A 162 19.53 2.54 -2.54
C ILE A 162 19.17 2.15 -1.11
N TRP A 163 19.31 0.87 -0.75
CA TRP A 163 19.12 0.42 0.62
C TRP A 163 20.15 1.02 1.59
N GLN A 164 21.38 1.21 1.14
CA GLN A 164 22.41 1.89 1.93
C GLN A 164 22.12 3.39 2.09
N GLU A 165 21.65 4.07 1.06
CA GLU A 165 21.22 5.46 1.15
C GLU A 165 20.00 5.62 2.06
N ALA A 166 19.00 4.71 1.96
CA ALA A 166 17.81 4.73 2.80
C ALA A 166 18.12 4.57 4.30
N LYS A 167 19.22 3.90 4.68
CA LYS A 167 19.66 3.82 6.08
C LYS A 167 19.92 5.16 6.73
N ASN A 168 20.32 6.18 5.95
CA ASN A 168 20.61 7.50 6.47
C ASN A 168 19.36 8.33 6.78
N PHE A 169 18.20 7.96 6.21
CA PHE A 169 16.94 8.71 6.32
C PHE A 169 15.81 7.95 7.02
N ILE A 170 15.91 6.62 7.08
CA ILE A 170 14.88 5.76 7.62
C ILE A 170 15.46 4.96 8.79
N ALA A 171 14.90 5.10 9.99
CA ALA A 171 15.33 4.36 11.17
C ALA A 171 15.32 2.85 10.89
N GLY A 172 16.52 2.24 10.84
CA GLY A 172 16.72 0.84 10.50
C GLY A 172 16.90 0.54 9.00
N GLY A 173 16.96 1.54 8.12
CA GLY A 173 17.21 1.39 6.68
C GLY A 173 16.12 0.64 5.92
N ASN A 174 14.96 0.42 6.55
CA ASN A 174 13.89 -0.42 6.04
C ASN A 174 12.56 -0.01 6.67
N MET A 175 11.58 0.34 5.86
CA MET A 175 10.23 0.66 6.32
C MET A 175 9.44 -0.59 6.80
N LEU A 176 9.98 -1.78 6.60
CA LEU A 176 9.39 -3.04 7.07
C LEU A 176 10.29 -3.65 8.15
N PHE A 177 9.92 -3.50 9.41
CA PHE A 177 10.55 -4.21 10.54
C PHE A 177 10.57 -5.75 10.42
N SER A 178 9.92 -6.30 9.40
CA SER A 178 9.80 -7.74 9.15
C SER A 178 10.93 -8.34 8.33
N LYS A 179 11.92 -7.56 7.90
CA LYS A 179 13.06 -8.05 7.07
C LYS A 179 14.38 -8.18 7.84
N ARG A 180 14.32 -8.32 9.17
CA ARG A 180 15.47 -8.75 9.98
C ARG A 180 15.46 -10.25 10.19
#